data_70012d5acf0de47600d9e6bcd9b97e4a
#
_entry.id   70012d5acf0de47600d9e6bcd9b97e4a
#
_cell.length_a   1.000
_cell.length_b   1.000
_cell.length_c   1.000
_cell.angle_alpha   90.00
_cell.angle_beta   90.00
_cell.angle_gamma   90.00
#
_symmetry.space_group_name_H-M   'P 1'
#
loop_
_entity.id
_entity.type
_entity.pdbx_description
1 polymer ?
#
loop_
_entity_poly.entity_id
_entity_poly.type
_entity_poly.pdbx_seq_one_letter_code
_entity_poly.pdbx_strand_id
1 'polypeptide(L)'
;MRIIRFEESSGFVLAAVTDEQQVFPLPHSDFMELVRESEQQQTTPLRLVQEMMTSVQPLEKKLEDLTLLVPLEAAEVWACGVTYERSREARNYEATGGKMDSATFYDKVYDAKRPEIFFKSTAARTVGPNQDVYLRSDSNWQIPEPELGLVLTREGKIVGYTAGNDMSCRDIEGENPLYLPQAKMWRGSCSIGPSIRLAETVSDPYAFEIICRIYRDGEKVVDGSANTSQLKRKYEELVEYLVRDNSLFDGTVLLTGTCIVPPDDFTLADGDRIEIEISGIGILTNPVKSQATKNISI
;
A
#
# COMPACT_ATOMS: atom_id res chain seq x y z
N MET A 1 15.14 6.46 -8.82
CA MET A 1 14.64 7.75 -8.29
C MET A 1 13.34 7.53 -7.54
N ARG A 2 13.25 8.02 -6.29
CA ARG A 2 12.06 7.93 -5.42
C ARG A 2 11.67 9.32 -4.96
N ILE A 3 10.39 9.52 -4.66
CA ILE A 3 9.87 10.75 -4.07
C ILE A 3 9.41 10.42 -2.65
N ILE A 4 9.84 11.24 -1.70
CA ILE A 4 9.47 11.17 -0.28
C ILE A 4 8.82 12.47 0.16
N ARG A 5 8.09 12.41 1.25
CA ARG A 5 7.63 13.57 2.01
C ARG A 5 8.10 13.41 3.44
N PHE A 6 8.67 14.45 4.03
CA PHE A 6 9.19 14.39 5.38
C PHE A 6 8.87 15.66 6.16
N GLU A 7 8.90 15.54 7.49
CA GLU A 7 8.61 16.64 8.41
C GLU A 7 9.81 17.57 8.58
N GLU A 8 9.57 18.86 8.56
CA GLU A 8 10.51 19.91 8.93
C GLU A 8 9.87 20.91 9.90
N SER A 9 10.70 21.73 10.57
CA SER A 9 10.24 22.73 11.56
C SER A 9 9.20 23.72 11.01
N SER A 10 9.20 23.95 9.69
CA SER A 10 8.27 24.86 8.99
C SER A 10 7.05 24.15 8.37
N GLY A 11 6.92 22.84 8.54
CA GLY A 11 5.86 22.04 7.93
C GLY A 11 6.39 20.73 7.35
N PHE A 12 6.17 20.48 6.06
CA PHE A 12 6.69 19.31 5.39
C PHE A 12 7.35 19.69 4.06
N VAL A 13 8.26 18.83 3.60
CA VAL A 13 9.00 18.99 2.37
C VAL A 13 8.82 17.76 1.49
N LEU A 14 8.53 17.96 0.21
CA LEU A 14 8.65 16.94 -0.82
C LEU A 14 10.12 16.90 -1.30
N ALA A 15 10.67 15.69 -1.48
CA ALA A 15 12.04 15.57 -1.94
C ALA A 15 12.23 14.35 -2.86
N ALA A 16 13.19 14.47 -3.76
CA ALA A 16 13.69 13.36 -4.56
C ALA A 16 14.83 12.64 -3.83
N VAL A 17 14.86 11.31 -3.93
CA VAL A 17 15.91 10.47 -3.38
C VAL A 17 16.54 9.67 -4.51
N THR A 18 17.86 9.82 -4.67
CA THR A 18 18.64 9.08 -5.66
C THR A 18 18.88 7.62 -5.19
N ASP A 19 19.41 6.78 -6.07
CA ASP A 19 19.78 5.41 -5.72
C ASP A 19 20.98 5.39 -4.75
N GLU A 20 21.82 6.47 -4.71
CA GLU A 20 22.90 6.72 -3.73
C GLU A 20 22.38 7.29 -2.39
N GLN A 21 21.06 7.34 -2.19
CA GLN A 21 20.38 7.86 -0.98
C GLN A 21 20.58 9.36 -0.73
N GLN A 22 20.97 10.13 -1.72
CA GLN A 22 21.00 11.60 -1.62
C GLN A 22 19.60 12.18 -1.70
N VAL A 23 19.29 13.16 -0.85
CA VAL A 23 17.95 13.76 -0.72
C VAL A 23 17.98 15.19 -1.27
N PHE A 24 17.19 15.46 -2.28
CA PHE A 24 17.09 16.77 -2.94
C PHE A 24 15.69 17.37 -2.69
N PRO A 25 15.55 18.46 -1.92
CA PRO A 25 14.28 19.15 -1.74
C PRO A 25 13.68 19.59 -3.08
N LEU A 26 12.37 19.45 -3.22
CA LEU A 26 11.63 19.91 -4.38
C LEU A 26 10.70 21.08 -4.00
N PRO A 27 10.44 22.03 -4.93
CA PRO A 27 9.61 23.19 -4.65
C PRO A 27 8.09 22.90 -4.59
N HIS A 28 7.71 21.64 -4.65
CA HIS A 28 6.32 21.21 -4.65
C HIS A 28 5.84 20.84 -3.24
N SER A 29 4.55 21.04 -2.98
CA SER A 29 3.92 20.64 -1.72
C SER A 29 3.34 19.21 -1.77
N ASP A 30 3.09 18.68 -2.98
CA ASP A 30 2.46 17.38 -3.21
C ASP A 30 3.04 16.68 -4.45
N PHE A 31 3.07 15.36 -4.43
CA PHE A 31 3.57 14.57 -5.57
C PHE A 31 2.77 14.82 -6.86
N MET A 32 1.45 15.01 -6.75
CA MET A 32 0.64 15.25 -7.95
C MET A 32 0.80 16.66 -8.52
N GLU A 33 1.31 17.62 -7.75
CA GLU A 33 1.76 18.91 -8.30
C GLU A 33 2.95 18.72 -9.24
N LEU A 34 3.94 17.92 -8.83
CA LEU A 34 5.08 17.56 -9.67
C LEU A 34 4.61 16.87 -10.98
N VAL A 35 3.67 15.93 -10.88
CA VAL A 35 3.11 15.25 -12.05
C VAL A 35 2.43 16.23 -12.99
N ARG A 36 1.53 17.08 -12.47
CA ARG A 36 0.81 18.09 -13.27
C ARG A 36 1.77 19.10 -13.93
N GLU A 37 2.78 19.56 -13.21
CA GLU A 37 3.78 20.47 -13.78
C GLU A 37 4.53 19.80 -14.95
N SER A 38 4.93 18.53 -14.77
CA SER A 38 5.60 17.80 -15.86
C SER A 38 4.73 17.69 -17.11
N GLU A 39 3.43 17.45 -16.96
CA GLU A 39 2.47 17.40 -18.07
C GLU A 39 2.31 18.76 -18.76
N GLN A 40 2.20 19.85 -17.98
CA GLN A 40 2.12 21.23 -18.53
C GLN A 40 3.37 21.59 -19.31
N GLN A 41 4.54 21.15 -18.86
CA GLN A 41 5.81 21.37 -19.55
C GLN A 41 6.10 20.35 -20.67
N GLN A 42 5.16 19.45 -20.96
CA GLN A 42 5.30 18.36 -21.95
C GLN A 42 6.58 17.53 -21.74
N THR A 43 6.89 17.27 -20.47
CA THR A 43 8.02 16.45 -20.03
C THR A 43 7.55 15.32 -19.12
N THR A 44 8.46 14.57 -18.54
CA THR A 44 8.13 13.51 -17.57
C THR A 44 8.49 13.93 -16.14
N PRO A 45 7.84 13.41 -15.10
CA PRO A 45 8.21 13.67 -13.72
C PRO A 45 9.70 13.41 -13.43
N LEU A 46 10.26 12.33 -13.97
CA LEU A 46 11.67 12.03 -13.80
C LEU A 46 12.58 13.14 -14.39
N ARG A 47 12.29 13.57 -15.60
CA ARG A 47 13.10 14.59 -16.26
C ARG A 47 13.00 15.93 -15.55
N LEU A 48 11.78 16.31 -15.14
CA LEU A 48 11.56 17.54 -14.37
C LEU A 48 12.35 17.52 -13.05
N VAL A 49 12.30 16.42 -12.30
CA VAL A 49 13.08 16.24 -11.07
C VAL A 49 14.59 16.36 -11.36
N GLN A 50 15.09 15.69 -12.40
CA GLN A 50 16.51 15.76 -12.76
C GLN A 50 16.95 17.18 -13.09
N GLU A 51 16.14 17.96 -13.81
CA GLU A 51 16.41 19.37 -14.11
C GLU A 51 16.46 20.22 -12.83
N MET A 52 15.49 20.04 -11.89
CA MET A 52 15.48 20.74 -10.61
C MET A 52 16.71 20.43 -9.75
N MET A 53 17.14 19.17 -9.72
CA MET A 53 18.31 18.72 -8.95
C MET A 53 19.62 19.40 -9.43
N THR A 54 19.69 19.92 -10.66
CA THR A 54 20.89 20.65 -11.13
C THR A 54 21.11 21.98 -10.43
N SER A 55 20.05 22.56 -9.85
CA SER A 55 20.07 23.88 -9.21
C SER A 55 19.93 23.83 -7.69
N VAL A 56 19.72 22.62 -7.11
CA VAL A 56 19.52 22.42 -5.68
C VAL A 56 20.64 21.54 -5.12
N GLN A 57 21.15 21.89 -3.94
CA GLN A 57 22.11 21.03 -3.24
C GLN A 57 21.36 19.93 -2.47
N PRO A 58 21.92 18.70 -2.39
CA PRO A 58 21.35 17.68 -1.55
C PRO A 58 21.39 18.09 -0.07
N LEU A 59 20.47 17.58 0.71
CA LEU A 59 20.48 17.78 2.17
C LEU A 59 21.73 17.16 2.77
N GLU A 60 22.27 17.78 3.82
CA GLU A 60 23.34 17.19 4.64
C GLU A 60 22.82 16.03 5.51
N LYS A 61 21.52 16.07 5.88
CA LYS A 61 20.87 14.99 6.62
C LYS A 61 20.71 13.74 5.75
N LYS A 62 20.98 12.60 6.34
CA LYS A 62 20.75 11.32 5.69
C LYS A 62 19.25 10.98 5.67
N LEU A 63 18.84 10.15 4.72
CA LEU A 63 17.45 9.68 4.62
C LEU A 63 16.96 9.01 5.92
N GLU A 64 17.81 8.25 6.60
CA GLU A 64 17.51 7.56 7.86
C GLU A 64 17.23 8.50 9.06
N ASP A 65 17.70 9.76 8.98
CA ASP A 65 17.51 10.78 10.00
C ASP A 65 16.24 11.62 9.78
N LEU A 66 15.51 11.37 8.71
CA LEU A 66 14.29 12.10 8.36
C LEU A 66 13.05 11.45 8.94
N THR A 67 12.14 12.25 9.48
CA THR A 67 10.80 11.79 9.85
C THR A 67 9.92 11.76 8.61
N LEU A 68 9.82 10.57 8.00
CA LEU A 68 9.02 10.38 6.78
C LEU A 68 7.53 10.46 7.09
N LEU A 69 6.79 11.09 6.20
CA LEU A 69 5.34 11.19 6.19
C LEU A 69 4.74 10.31 5.08
N VAL A 70 3.41 10.21 5.06
CA VAL A 70 2.73 9.62 3.90
C VAL A 70 3.17 10.36 2.64
N PRO A 71 3.64 9.66 1.60
CA PRO A 71 4.29 10.34 0.46
C PRO A 71 3.31 11.13 -0.41
N LEU A 72 2.01 10.80 -0.37
CA LEU A 72 0.92 11.59 -0.94
C LEU A 72 -0.36 11.37 -0.12
N GLU A 73 -1.20 12.40 -0.05
CA GLU A 73 -2.52 12.31 0.58
C GLU A 73 -3.53 11.76 -0.43
N ALA A 74 -3.54 10.42 -0.60
CA ALA A 74 -4.47 9.77 -1.50
C ALA A 74 -5.92 10.02 -1.08
N ALA A 75 -6.69 10.74 -1.90
CA ALA A 75 -8.12 10.96 -1.65
C ALA A 75 -8.85 9.63 -1.48
N GLU A 76 -8.48 8.65 -2.30
CA GLU A 76 -8.99 7.28 -2.28
C GLU A 76 -7.87 6.26 -2.44
N VAL A 77 -8.00 5.18 -1.67
CA VAL A 77 -7.22 3.95 -1.86
C VAL A 77 -8.20 2.84 -2.20
N TRP A 78 -7.97 2.19 -3.33
CA TRP A 78 -8.67 0.99 -3.76
C TRP A 78 -7.75 -0.21 -3.61
N ALA A 79 -8.29 -1.41 -3.54
CA ALA A 79 -7.52 -2.63 -3.46
C ALA A 79 -8.10 -3.74 -4.32
N CYS A 80 -7.26 -4.71 -4.69
CA CYS A 80 -7.64 -5.86 -5.47
C CYS A 80 -7.54 -7.13 -4.63
N GLY A 81 -8.58 -7.95 -4.63
CA GLY A 81 -8.56 -9.23 -3.95
C GLY A 81 -8.26 -10.39 -4.88
N VAL A 82 -7.80 -11.50 -4.30
CA VAL A 82 -7.62 -12.80 -4.98
C VAL A 82 -6.82 -12.73 -6.27
N THR A 83 -5.77 -11.90 -6.29
CA THR A 83 -4.92 -11.67 -7.47
C THR A 83 -3.71 -12.62 -7.55
N TYR A 84 -3.37 -13.29 -6.44
CA TYR A 84 -2.32 -14.31 -6.35
C TYR A 84 -2.93 -15.66 -5.99
N GLU A 85 -2.26 -16.75 -6.40
CA GLU A 85 -2.71 -18.11 -6.05
C GLU A 85 -2.75 -18.33 -4.54
N ARG A 86 -1.75 -17.86 -3.83
CA ARG A 86 -1.68 -17.96 -2.36
C ARG A 86 -2.84 -17.24 -1.67
N SER A 87 -3.25 -16.07 -2.15
CA SER A 87 -4.40 -15.35 -1.60
C SER A 87 -5.72 -16.10 -1.85
N ARG A 88 -5.87 -16.75 -3.02
CA ARG A 88 -7.01 -17.62 -3.30
C ARG A 88 -7.11 -18.78 -2.30
N GLU A 89 -5.99 -19.47 -2.05
CA GLU A 89 -5.92 -20.57 -1.08
C GLU A 89 -6.32 -20.12 0.33
N ALA A 90 -5.78 -18.98 0.80
CA ALA A 90 -6.09 -18.43 2.11
C ALA A 90 -7.58 -18.09 2.26
N ARG A 91 -8.16 -17.42 1.24
CA ARG A 91 -9.60 -17.09 1.24
C ARG A 91 -10.50 -18.31 1.20
N ASN A 92 -10.10 -19.36 0.49
CA ASN A 92 -10.82 -20.63 0.48
C ASN A 92 -10.79 -21.29 1.85
N TYR A 93 -9.64 -21.29 2.53
CA TYR A 93 -9.50 -21.81 3.88
C TYR A 93 -10.44 -21.08 4.87
N GLU A 94 -10.46 -19.76 4.85
CA GLU A 94 -11.32 -18.92 5.69
C GLU A 94 -12.80 -19.22 5.48
N ALA A 95 -13.25 -19.25 4.22
CA ALA A 95 -14.66 -19.45 3.88
C ALA A 95 -15.18 -20.86 4.20
N THR A 96 -14.30 -21.85 4.25
CA THR A 96 -14.68 -23.27 4.41
C THR A 96 -14.30 -23.85 5.78
N GLY A 97 -13.59 -23.09 6.62
CA GLY A 97 -13.00 -23.62 7.86
C GLY A 97 -12.06 -24.81 7.61
N GLY A 98 -11.33 -24.77 6.48
CA GLY A 98 -10.38 -25.82 6.08
C GLY A 98 -11.02 -27.04 5.38
N LYS A 99 -12.33 -27.04 5.10
CA LYS A 99 -13.02 -28.14 4.38
C LYS A 99 -12.98 -27.85 2.86
N MET A 100 -12.06 -28.50 2.14
CA MET A 100 -11.82 -28.28 0.71
C MET A 100 -12.51 -29.36 -0.16
N ASP A 101 -13.84 -29.35 -0.25
CA ASP A 101 -14.57 -30.37 -1.04
C ASP A 101 -15.29 -29.85 -2.31
N SER A 102 -15.24 -28.56 -2.61
CA SER A 102 -15.88 -27.98 -3.80
C SER A 102 -15.21 -26.67 -4.24
N ALA A 103 -15.33 -26.32 -5.54
CA ALA A 103 -14.96 -25.01 -6.03
C ALA A 103 -15.67 -23.92 -5.23
N THR A 104 -14.90 -23.16 -4.47
CA THR A 104 -15.43 -22.12 -3.59
C THR A 104 -15.78 -20.86 -4.40
N PHE A 105 -16.40 -19.91 -3.72
CA PHE A 105 -16.67 -18.59 -4.29
C PHE A 105 -15.37 -17.90 -4.77
N TYR A 106 -14.28 -18.04 -4.04
CA TYR A 106 -13.00 -17.42 -4.36
C TYR A 106 -12.25 -18.09 -5.52
N ASP A 107 -12.44 -19.38 -5.77
CA ASP A 107 -11.97 -20.02 -6.99
C ASP A 107 -12.62 -19.40 -8.23
N LYS A 108 -13.93 -19.14 -8.15
CA LYS A 108 -14.67 -18.45 -9.20
C LYS A 108 -14.17 -17.02 -9.42
N VAL A 109 -13.83 -16.29 -8.36
CA VAL A 109 -13.26 -14.92 -8.47
C VAL A 109 -11.88 -14.95 -9.09
N TYR A 110 -11.02 -15.89 -8.68
CA TYR A 110 -9.68 -16.03 -9.23
C TYR A 110 -9.68 -16.28 -10.75
N ASP A 111 -10.59 -17.11 -11.24
CA ASP A 111 -10.71 -17.47 -12.67
C ASP A 111 -11.68 -16.56 -13.43
N ALA A 112 -12.40 -15.66 -12.77
CA ALA A 112 -13.35 -14.76 -13.42
C ALA A 112 -12.66 -13.80 -14.38
N LYS A 113 -13.39 -13.37 -15.42
CA LYS A 113 -12.96 -12.28 -16.28
C LYS A 113 -12.86 -10.95 -15.52
N ARG A 114 -13.79 -10.68 -14.58
CA ARG A 114 -13.82 -9.47 -13.76
C ARG A 114 -12.97 -9.69 -12.51
N PRO A 115 -11.95 -8.82 -12.25
CA PRO A 115 -11.19 -8.85 -10.99
C PRO A 115 -12.08 -8.42 -9.82
N GLU A 116 -11.73 -8.88 -8.62
CA GLU A 116 -12.23 -8.26 -7.39
C GLU A 116 -11.49 -6.94 -7.18
N ILE A 117 -12.25 -5.85 -7.13
CA ILE A 117 -11.74 -4.51 -6.80
C ILE A 117 -12.71 -3.93 -5.78
N PHE A 118 -12.17 -3.39 -4.69
CA PHE A 118 -12.98 -2.81 -3.62
C PHE A 118 -12.36 -1.52 -3.10
N PHE A 119 -13.21 -0.68 -2.53
CA PHE A 119 -12.79 0.54 -1.87
C PHE A 119 -12.13 0.22 -0.54
N LYS A 120 -10.89 0.66 -0.34
CA LYS A 120 -10.10 0.34 0.87
C LYS A 120 -10.07 1.48 1.87
N SER A 121 -9.78 2.69 1.44
CA SER A 121 -9.53 3.78 2.38
C SER A 121 -9.70 5.16 1.75
N THR A 122 -9.72 6.16 2.62
CA THR A 122 -9.54 7.57 2.27
C THR A 122 -8.33 8.13 2.99
N ALA A 123 -7.87 9.34 2.64
CA ALA A 123 -6.78 10.01 3.36
C ALA A 123 -6.99 10.02 4.89
N ALA A 124 -8.24 10.21 5.35
CA ALA A 124 -8.56 10.24 6.79
C ALA A 124 -8.36 8.91 7.53
N ARG A 125 -8.23 7.78 6.84
CA ARG A 125 -8.05 6.44 7.41
C ARG A 125 -6.73 5.80 7.01
N THR A 126 -5.96 6.46 6.12
CA THR A 126 -4.66 6.00 5.65
C THR A 126 -3.57 6.65 6.48
N VAL A 127 -2.62 5.85 6.93
CA VAL A 127 -1.46 6.30 7.71
C VAL A 127 -0.18 6.13 6.89
N GLY A 128 0.86 6.86 7.27
CA GLY A 128 2.18 6.82 6.67
C GLY A 128 3.19 5.99 7.47
N PRO A 129 4.48 6.09 7.09
CA PRO A 129 5.57 5.43 7.80
C PRO A 129 5.61 5.82 9.28
N ASN A 130 5.90 4.86 10.16
CA ASN A 130 6.02 5.00 11.60
C ASN A 130 4.75 5.48 12.33
N GLN A 131 3.63 5.62 11.64
CA GLN A 131 2.33 5.90 12.24
C GLN A 131 1.62 4.60 12.62
N ASP A 132 0.79 4.66 13.68
CA ASP A 132 0.08 3.50 14.19
C ASP A 132 -0.99 3.01 13.20
N VAL A 133 -0.97 1.71 12.90
CA VAL A 133 -2.14 0.99 12.38
C VAL A 133 -2.95 0.43 13.55
N TYR A 134 -4.27 0.39 13.40
CA TYR A 134 -5.15 0.03 14.52
C TYR A 134 -5.82 -1.32 14.33
N LEU A 135 -5.90 -2.09 15.41
CA LEU A 135 -6.72 -3.28 15.46
C LEU A 135 -8.20 -2.91 15.58
N ARG A 136 -9.03 -3.65 14.88
CA ARG A 136 -10.49 -3.55 14.99
C ARG A 136 -10.97 -4.29 16.24
N SER A 137 -11.78 -3.65 17.07
CA SER A 137 -12.13 -4.14 18.41
C SER A 137 -13.09 -5.34 18.42
N ASP A 138 -13.81 -5.60 17.33
CA ASP A 138 -14.79 -6.67 17.16
C ASP A 138 -14.28 -7.81 16.26
N SER A 139 -12.98 -7.92 16.04
CA SER A 139 -12.31 -8.97 15.28
C SER A 139 -11.22 -9.63 16.13
N ASN A 140 -11.13 -10.95 16.04
CA ASN A 140 -10.15 -11.76 16.75
C ASN A 140 -9.06 -12.35 15.83
N TRP A 141 -9.16 -12.13 14.54
CA TRP A 141 -8.20 -12.63 13.56
C TRP A 141 -7.85 -11.54 12.54
N GLN A 142 -6.79 -10.80 12.82
CA GLN A 142 -6.37 -9.66 12.04
C GLN A 142 -4.94 -9.82 11.56
N ILE A 143 -4.70 -9.52 10.30
CA ILE A 143 -3.39 -9.66 9.67
C ILE A 143 -3.06 -8.45 8.81
N PRO A 144 -1.76 -8.18 8.53
CA PRO A 144 -1.37 -7.29 7.45
C PRO A 144 -1.46 -8.03 6.10
N GLU A 145 -1.79 -7.31 5.06
CA GLU A 145 -1.65 -7.74 3.68
C GLU A 145 -0.68 -6.79 2.97
N PRO A 146 0.61 -7.19 2.82
CA PRO A 146 1.62 -6.40 2.12
C PRO A 146 1.37 -6.42 0.62
N GLU A 147 1.33 -5.24 0.00
CA GLU A 147 0.96 -5.06 -1.40
C GLU A 147 1.81 -4.01 -2.10
N LEU A 148 2.02 -4.19 -3.41
CA LEU A 148 2.44 -3.08 -4.26
C LEU A 148 1.23 -2.18 -4.53
N GLY A 149 1.42 -0.87 -4.36
CA GLY A 149 0.43 0.15 -4.69
C GLY A 149 0.80 0.89 -5.98
N LEU A 150 -0.15 1.02 -6.89
CA LEU A 150 -0.04 1.84 -8.10
C LEU A 150 -0.57 3.25 -7.80
N VAL A 151 0.24 4.27 -8.02
CA VAL A 151 -0.18 5.67 -7.93
C VAL A 151 -0.68 6.12 -9.30
N LEU A 152 -1.95 6.55 -9.36
CA LEU A 152 -2.66 6.81 -10.59
C LEU A 152 -3.00 8.29 -10.77
N THR A 153 -3.00 8.76 -12.02
CA THR A 153 -3.72 9.98 -12.40
C THR A 153 -5.21 9.68 -12.49
N ARG A 154 -6.04 10.72 -12.59
CA ARG A 154 -7.49 10.59 -12.79
C ARG A 154 -7.87 9.83 -14.07
N GLU A 155 -7.00 9.80 -15.07
CA GLU A 155 -7.17 9.06 -16.31
C GLU A 155 -6.71 7.60 -16.20
N GLY A 156 -6.18 7.18 -15.03
CA GLY A 156 -5.68 5.83 -14.80
C GLY A 156 -4.24 5.59 -15.28
N LYS A 157 -3.47 6.65 -15.58
CA LYS A 157 -2.05 6.50 -15.89
C LYS A 157 -1.27 6.18 -14.62
N ILE A 158 -0.45 5.13 -14.64
CA ILE A 158 0.47 4.80 -13.55
C ILE A 158 1.65 5.77 -13.58
N VAL A 159 1.82 6.58 -12.54
CA VAL A 159 2.90 7.57 -12.42
C VAL A 159 3.94 7.18 -11.36
N GLY A 160 3.65 6.19 -10.54
CA GLY A 160 4.59 5.69 -9.55
C GLY A 160 4.11 4.44 -8.83
N TYR A 161 4.99 3.88 -8.03
CA TYR A 161 4.77 2.69 -7.21
C TYR A 161 5.11 2.98 -5.75
N THR A 162 4.30 2.47 -4.82
CA THR A 162 4.52 2.59 -3.37
C THR A 162 4.25 1.25 -2.67
N ALA A 163 4.73 1.09 -1.45
CA ALA A 163 4.29 -0.04 -0.64
C ALA A 163 2.97 0.30 0.06
N GLY A 164 2.14 -0.71 0.26
CA GLY A 164 0.89 -0.60 0.97
C GLY A 164 0.63 -1.76 1.93
N ASN A 165 -0.19 -1.49 2.93
CA ASN A 165 -0.70 -2.49 3.85
C ASN A 165 -2.23 -2.42 3.84
N ASP A 166 -2.86 -3.47 3.34
CA ASP A 166 -4.30 -3.68 3.42
C ASP A 166 -4.62 -4.49 4.68
N MET A 167 -4.70 -3.82 5.85
CA MET A 167 -5.07 -4.47 7.11
C MET A 167 -6.42 -5.16 6.97
N SER A 168 -6.50 -6.43 7.38
CA SER A 168 -7.64 -7.31 7.13
C SER A 168 -8.11 -8.03 8.38
N CYS A 169 -9.45 -8.11 8.55
CA CYS A 169 -10.12 -8.90 9.57
C CYS A 169 -10.61 -10.20 8.94
N ARG A 170 -9.82 -11.28 9.06
CA ARG A 170 -10.07 -12.57 8.41
C ARG A 170 -11.32 -13.27 8.88
N ASP A 171 -11.64 -13.16 10.17
CA ASP A 171 -12.87 -13.71 10.75
C ASP A 171 -14.12 -13.04 10.15
N ILE A 172 -14.12 -11.71 9.98
CA ILE A 172 -15.25 -10.98 9.38
C ILE A 172 -15.38 -11.30 7.89
N GLU A 173 -14.25 -11.39 7.16
CA GLU A 173 -14.26 -11.81 5.75
C GLU A 173 -14.82 -13.23 5.56
N GLY A 174 -14.40 -14.17 6.41
CA GLY A 174 -14.85 -15.56 6.36
C GLY A 174 -16.30 -15.74 6.81
N GLU A 175 -16.83 -14.84 7.63
CA GLU A 175 -18.22 -14.91 8.09
C GLU A 175 -19.21 -14.70 6.94
N ASN A 176 -19.01 -13.68 6.12
CA ASN A 176 -19.88 -13.39 4.98
C ASN A 176 -19.18 -12.47 3.96
N PRO A 177 -19.09 -12.85 2.67
CA PRO A 177 -18.50 -12.01 1.63
C PRO A 177 -19.09 -10.59 1.52
N LEU A 178 -20.33 -10.39 1.95
CA LEU A 178 -20.99 -9.06 1.99
C LEU A 178 -20.43 -8.14 3.09
N TYR A 179 -19.65 -8.70 4.03
CA TYR A 179 -19.00 -7.92 5.09
C TYR A 179 -17.62 -7.41 4.71
N LEU A 180 -17.17 -7.62 3.46
CA LEU A 180 -15.88 -7.14 2.99
C LEU A 180 -15.61 -5.66 3.35
N PRO A 181 -16.53 -4.69 3.19
CA PRO A 181 -16.30 -3.32 3.63
C PRO A 181 -15.97 -3.19 5.13
N GLN A 182 -16.61 -4.00 5.98
CA GLN A 182 -16.34 -3.98 7.42
C GLN A 182 -15.03 -4.68 7.76
N ALA A 183 -14.68 -5.73 7.00
CA ALA A 183 -13.43 -6.47 7.17
C ALA A 183 -12.19 -5.69 6.73
N LYS A 184 -12.35 -4.67 5.85
CA LYS A 184 -11.25 -3.92 5.22
C LYS A 184 -11.19 -2.44 5.60
N MET A 185 -12.28 -1.82 6.08
CA MET A 185 -12.35 -0.38 6.30
C MET A 185 -12.63 -0.02 7.76
N TRP A 186 -11.63 0.51 8.44
CA TRP A 186 -11.75 1.17 9.74
C TRP A 186 -10.62 2.20 9.91
N ARG A 187 -10.60 2.92 11.02
CA ARG A 187 -9.57 3.93 11.31
C ARG A 187 -8.19 3.28 11.34
N GLY A 188 -7.26 3.79 10.52
CA GLY A 188 -5.88 3.31 10.47
C GLY A 188 -5.75 1.87 9.96
N SER A 189 -6.71 1.40 9.14
CA SER A 189 -6.68 0.06 8.54
C SER A 189 -5.88 -0.01 7.24
N CYS A 190 -5.30 1.11 6.80
CA CYS A 190 -4.50 1.20 5.59
C CYS A 190 -3.23 2.00 5.87
N SER A 191 -2.09 1.57 5.34
CA SER A 191 -0.90 2.40 5.30
C SER A 191 -0.26 2.38 3.92
N ILE A 192 0.37 3.49 3.52
CA ILE A 192 1.13 3.61 2.27
C ILE A 192 2.44 4.37 2.49
N GLY A 193 3.46 4.03 1.72
CA GLY A 193 4.79 4.64 1.79
C GLY A 193 5.92 3.61 1.66
N PRO A 194 7.13 3.89 2.12
CA PRO A 194 7.62 5.17 2.64
C PRO A 194 7.92 6.20 1.56
N SER A 195 7.92 5.78 0.31
CA SER A 195 8.21 6.62 -0.86
C SER A 195 7.35 6.23 -2.06
N ILE A 196 7.39 7.05 -3.10
CA ILE A 196 6.87 6.72 -4.42
C ILE A 196 8.06 6.54 -5.36
N ARG A 197 8.25 5.33 -5.89
CA ARG A 197 9.19 5.07 -6.99
C ARG A 197 8.58 5.57 -8.28
N LEU A 198 9.25 6.52 -8.99
CA LEU A 198 8.75 7.03 -10.27
C LEU A 198 8.64 5.92 -11.30
N ALA A 199 7.51 5.84 -11.99
CA ALA A 199 7.22 4.76 -12.93
C ALA A 199 8.27 4.65 -14.04
N GLU A 200 8.80 5.77 -14.52
CA GLU A 200 9.81 5.82 -15.59
C GLU A 200 11.16 5.22 -15.17
N THR A 201 11.39 5.04 -13.86
CA THR A 201 12.64 4.43 -13.34
C THR A 201 12.52 2.92 -13.09
N VAL A 202 11.39 2.33 -13.44
CA VAL A 202 11.10 0.91 -13.26
C VAL A 202 11.08 0.24 -14.62
N SER A 203 12.10 -0.58 -14.89
CA SER A 203 12.22 -1.29 -16.17
C SER A 203 11.25 -2.46 -16.31
N ASP A 204 10.95 -3.14 -15.20
CA ASP A 204 9.98 -4.23 -15.14
C ASP A 204 9.14 -4.11 -13.86
N PRO A 205 7.87 -3.67 -13.97
CA PRO A 205 7.00 -3.52 -12.82
C PRO A 205 6.52 -4.86 -12.23
N TYR A 206 6.80 -5.98 -12.89
CA TYR A 206 6.51 -7.32 -12.39
C TYR A 206 7.72 -8.01 -11.73
N ALA A 207 8.79 -7.27 -11.44
CA ALA A 207 10.01 -7.79 -10.80
C ALA A 207 10.25 -7.26 -9.37
N PHE A 208 9.26 -6.62 -8.75
CA PHE A 208 9.39 -6.19 -7.36
C PHE A 208 9.40 -7.38 -6.41
N GLU A 209 10.40 -7.43 -5.53
CA GLU A 209 10.39 -8.29 -4.37
C GLU A 209 9.65 -7.59 -3.23
N ILE A 210 8.75 -8.31 -2.58
CA ILE A 210 7.98 -7.85 -1.41
C ILE A 210 8.38 -8.74 -0.24
N ILE A 211 8.76 -8.14 0.89
CA ILE A 211 9.09 -8.85 2.12
C ILE A 211 8.21 -8.29 3.24
N CYS A 212 7.60 -9.16 4.02
CA CYS A 212 6.85 -8.79 5.21
C CYS A 212 7.46 -9.42 6.45
N ARG A 213 7.78 -8.59 7.45
CA ARG A 213 8.25 -9.03 8.76
C ARG A 213 7.35 -8.47 9.84
N ILE A 214 7.03 -9.30 10.83
CA ILE A 214 6.28 -8.85 12.00
C ILE A 214 7.12 -9.17 13.23
N TYR A 215 7.24 -8.18 14.09
CA TYR A 215 7.98 -8.29 15.35
C TYR A 215 7.03 -8.14 16.53
N ARG A 216 7.17 -9.00 17.52
CA ARG A 216 6.48 -8.99 18.81
C ARG A 216 7.49 -9.07 19.93
N ASP A 217 7.49 -8.12 20.85
CA ASP A 217 8.44 -8.04 21.97
C ASP A 217 9.92 -8.07 21.50
N GLY A 218 10.18 -7.52 20.31
CA GLY A 218 11.52 -7.50 19.68
C GLY A 218 11.89 -8.74 18.88
N GLU A 219 11.15 -9.83 19.02
CA GLU A 219 11.37 -11.09 18.28
C GLU A 219 10.60 -11.09 16.96
N LYS A 220 11.21 -11.61 15.90
CA LYS A 220 10.56 -11.76 14.59
C LYS A 220 9.63 -12.98 14.61
N VAL A 221 8.31 -12.76 14.57
CA VAL A 221 7.28 -13.80 14.65
C VAL A 221 6.72 -14.20 13.28
N VAL A 222 6.84 -13.31 12.28
CA VAL A 222 6.49 -13.61 10.89
C VAL A 222 7.61 -13.10 9.97
N ASP A 223 7.94 -13.90 8.96
CA ASP A 223 8.89 -13.57 7.89
C ASP A 223 8.41 -14.21 6.59
N GLY A 224 8.01 -13.41 5.63
CA GLY A 224 7.48 -13.88 4.35
C GLY A 224 7.99 -13.04 3.20
N SER A 225 8.17 -13.66 2.04
CA SER A 225 8.56 -12.96 0.82
C SER A 225 7.73 -13.44 -0.38
N ALA A 226 7.55 -12.55 -1.34
CA ALA A 226 6.87 -12.80 -2.61
C ALA A 226 7.46 -11.91 -3.70
N ASN A 227 7.11 -12.20 -4.95
CA ASN A 227 7.50 -11.39 -6.09
C ASN A 227 6.27 -11.04 -6.94
N THR A 228 6.21 -9.81 -7.45
CA THR A 228 5.09 -9.34 -8.28
C THR A 228 4.95 -10.11 -9.59
N SER A 229 5.97 -10.87 -10.02
CA SER A 229 5.86 -11.79 -11.16
C SER A 229 4.84 -12.92 -10.95
N GLN A 230 4.46 -13.20 -9.70
CA GLN A 230 3.46 -14.20 -9.33
C GLN A 230 2.03 -13.69 -9.45
N LEU A 231 1.85 -12.40 -9.78
CA LEU A 231 0.53 -11.80 -9.99
C LEU A 231 -0.13 -12.41 -11.24
N LYS A 232 -1.34 -12.93 -11.09
CA LYS A 232 -2.11 -13.50 -12.20
C LYS A 232 -2.59 -12.42 -13.17
N ARG A 233 -2.99 -11.28 -12.64
CA ARG A 233 -3.59 -10.20 -13.42
C ARG A 233 -2.56 -9.14 -13.79
N LYS A 234 -2.76 -8.51 -14.94
CA LYS A 234 -1.92 -7.37 -15.35
C LYS A 234 -2.39 -6.09 -14.69
N TYR A 235 -1.46 -5.18 -14.38
CA TYR A 235 -1.80 -3.87 -13.79
C TYR A 235 -2.75 -3.08 -14.68
N GLU A 236 -2.52 -3.12 -16.00
CA GLU A 236 -3.38 -2.45 -16.98
C GLU A 236 -4.81 -2.97 -16.93
N GLU A 237 -4.99 -4.28 -16.74
CA GLU A 237 -6.32 -4.90 -16.58
C GLU A 237 -7.00 -4.40 -15.31
N LEU A 238 -6.28 -4.37 -14.18
CA LEU A 238 -6.82 -3.89 -12.91
C LEU A 238 -7.23 -2.41 -13.01
N VAL A 239 -6.37 -1.58 -13.59
CA VAL A 239 -6.64 -0.16 -13.82
C VAL A 239 -7.82 0.03 -14.77
N GLU A 240 -7.90 -0.72 -15.88
CA GLU A 240 -9.02 -0.65 -16.85
C GLU A 240 -10.36 -0.91 -16.15
N TYR A 241 -10.44 -1.90 -15.26
CA TYR A 241 -11.67 -2.17 -14.52
C TYR A 241 -11.97 -1.11 -13.46
N LEU A 242 -10.96 -0.51 -12.83
CA LEU A 242 -11.14 0.54 -11.84
C LEU A 242 -11.68 1.84 -12.46
N VAL A 243 -11.17 2.23 -13.64
CA VAL A 243 -11.55 3.49 -14.31
C VAL A 243 -12.84 3.38 -15.11
N ARG A 244 -13.31 2.16 -15.39
CA ARG A 244 -14.49 1.94 -16.24
C ARG A 244 -15.74 2.53 -15.63
N ASP A 245 -16.29 3.55 -16.32
CA ASP A 245 -17.48 4.30 -15.87
C ASP A 245 -17.36 4.90 -14.46
N ASN A 246 -16.11 5.14 -14.00
CA ASN A 246 -15.77 5.67 -12.69
C ASN A 246 -14.99 6.99 -12.81
N SER A 247 -15.07 7.82 -11.78
CA SER A 247 -14.29 9.06 -11.67
C SER A 247 -13.22 8.89 -10.62
N LEU A 248 -11.96 8.92 -11.02
CA LEU A 248 -10.83 8.86 -10.10
C LEU A 248 -10.33 10.26 -9.73
N PHE A 249 -9.63 10.33 -8.63
CA PHE A 249 -8.84 11.50 -8.23
C PHE A 249 -7.38 11.33 -8.64
N ASP A 250 -6.71 12.45 -8.96
CA ASP A 250 -5.26 12.44 -9.09
C ASP A 250 -4.64 11.97 -7.77
N GLY A 251 -3.72 11.00 -7.83
CA GLY A 251 -3.13 10.40 -6.64
C GLY A 251 -3.98 9.28 -6.01
N THR A 252 -5.03 8.79 -6.69
CA THR A 252 -5.67 7.53 -6.29
C THR A 252 -4.62 6.43 -6.25
N VAL A 253 -4.62 5.63 -5.17
CA VAL A 253 -3.74 4.47 -5.03
C VAL A 253 -4.55 3.21 -5.22
N LEU A 254 -4.05 2.30 -6.09
CA LEU A 254 -4.61 0.96 -6.26
C LEU A 254 -3.63 -0.07 -5.70
N LEU A 255 -3.98 -0.71 -4.60
CA LEU A 255 -3.27 -1.85 -4.04
C LEU A 255 -3.58 -3.09 -4.89
N THR A 256 -2.54 -3.87 -5.23
CA THR A 256 -2.64 -4.90 -6.29
C THR A 256 -2.94 -6.30 -5.78
N GLY A 257 -3.14 -6.45 -4.48
CA GLY A 257 -3.35 -7.73 -3.80
C GLY A 257 -2.08 -8.27 -3.16
N THR A 258 -2.25 -9.17 -2.19
CA THR A 258 -1.15 -9.78 -1.44
C THR A 258 -0.84 -11.21 -1.90
N CYS A 259 0.43 -11.58 -1.82
CA CYS A 259 0.91 -12.96 -1.93
C CYS A 259 1.47 -13.50 -0.60
N ILE A 260 1.64 -12.64 0.40
CA ILE A 260 2.19 -13.00 1.70
C ILE A 260 1.05 -13.09 2.70
N VAL A 261 0.80 -14.30 3.18
CA VAL A 261 -0.24 -14.59 4.17
C VAL A 261 0.44 -15.20 5.39
N PRO A 262 0.33 -14.58 6.57
CA PRO A 262 0.79 -15.19 7.82
C PRO A 262 0.14 -16.55 8.07
N PRO A 263 0.70 -17.41 8.96
CA PRO A 263 0.08 -18.67 9.35
C PRO A 263 -1.36 -18.50 9.85
N ASP A 264 -2.20 -19.52 9.66
CA ASP A 264 -3.64 -19.44 9.98
C ASP A 264 -3.92 -19.27 11.49
N ASP A 265 -2.99 -19.63 12.35
CA ASP A 265 -3.05 -19.45 13.82
C ASP A 265 -2.44 -18.10 14.28
N PHE A 266 -1.95 -17.29 13.35
CA PHE A 266 -1.39 -15.97 13.65
C PHE A 266 -2.47 -14.89 13.63
N THR A 267 -2.44 -14.02 14.62
CA THR A 267 -3.16 -12.74 14.64
C THR A 267 -2.27 -11.64 15.21
N LEU A 268 -2.43 -10.43 14.68
CA LEU A 268 -1.76 -9.24 15.22
C LEU A 268 -2.19 -8.95 16.67
N ALA A 269 -1.27 -8.41 17.45
CA ALA A 269 -1.50 -7.97 18.83
C ALA A 269 -1.05 -6.51 19.02
N ASP A 270 -1.56 -5.88 20.07
CA ASP A 270 -1.10 -4.56 20.51
C ASP A 270 0.40 -4.59 20.79
N GLY A 271 1.14 -3.61 20.27
CA GLY A 271 2.59 -3.54 20.41
C GLY A 271 3.39 -4.25 19.33
N ASP A 272 2.76 -5.04 18.44
CA ASP A 272 3.44 -5.59 17.27
C ASP A 272 3.98 -4.45 16.38
N ARG A 273 5.02 -4.77 15.59
CA ARG A 273 5.56 -3.88 14.58
C ARG A 273 5.61 -4.60 13.25
N ILE A 274 4.96 -4.02 12.25
CA ILE A 274 4.93 -4.53 10.88
C ILE A 274 5.99 -3.79 10.06
N GLU A 275 6.76 -4.53 9.26
CA GLU A 275 7.66 -4.01 8.24
C GLU A 275 7.31 -4.62 6.88
N ILE A 276 7.01 -3.76 5.92
CA ILE A 276 6.78 -4.14 4.52
C ILE A 276 7.88 -3.50 3.69
N GLU A 277 8.79 -4.32 3.18
CA GLU A 277 9.88 -3.90 2.32
C GLU A 277 9.53 -4.23 0.86
N ILE A 278 9.64 -3.24 -0.01
CA ILE A 278 9.53 -3.45 -1.46
C ILE A 278 10.81 -2.95 -2.12
N SER A 279 11.41 -3.81 -2.93
CA SER A 279 12.68 -3.50 -3.62
C SER A 279 12.57 -2.20 -4.42
N GLY A 280 13.54 -1.30 -4.22
CA GLY A 280 13.57 0.01 -4.88
C GLY A 280 12.54 1.05 -4.39
N ILE A 281 11.67 0.72 -3.41
CA ILE A 281 10.73 1.63 -2.76
C ILE A 281 11.19 1.94 -1.34
N GLY A 282 11.53 0.92 -0.55
CA GLY A 282 11.97 1.05 0.83
C GLY A 282 11.11 0.24 1.79
N ILE A 283 11.22 0.55 3.08
CA ILE A 283 10.54 -0.18 4.17
C ILE A 283 9.44 0.70 4.77
N LEU A 284 8.19 0.27 4.62
CA LEU A 284 7.03 0.84 5.31
C LEU A 284 6.90 0.15 6.66
N THR A 285 7.15 0.90 7.73
CA THR A 285 7.08 0.40 9.11
C THR A 285 5.88 0.98 9.81
N ASN A 286 5.07 0.15 10.48
CA ASN A 286 3.94 0.58 11.27
C ASN A 286 3.89 -0.15 12.62
N PRO A 287 3.82 0.56 13.75
CA PRO A 287 3.39 0.01 15.03
C PRO A 287 1.91 -0.39 14.98
N VAL A 288 1.56 -1.47 15.68
CA VAL A 288 0.18 -1.95 15.83
C VAL A 288 -0.38 -1.50 17.16
N LYS A 289 -1.57 -0.90 17.17
CA LYS A 289 -2.25 -0.43 18.38
C LYS A 289 -3.69 -0.95 18.47
N SER A 290 -4.06 -1.36 19.66
CA SER A 290 -5.48 -1.57 19.99
C SER A 290 -6.21 -0.22 20.06
N GLN A 291 -7.41 -0.15 19.53
CA GLN A 291 -8.24 1.03 19.73
C GLN A 291 -8.72 1.06 21.18
N ALA A 292 -8.55 2.21 21.86
CA ALA A 292 -9.23 2.42 23.13
C ALA A 292 -10.74 2.27 22.89
N THR A 293 -11.39 1.38 23.63
CA THR A 293 -12.83 1.17 23.53
C THR A 293 -13.52 2.49 23.90
N LYS A 294 -13.93 3.27 22.88
CA LYS A 294 -14.87 4.36 23.13
C LYS A 294 -16.20 3.70 23.44
N ASN A 295 -16.64 3.77 24.70
CA ASN A 295 -18.03 3.50 25.04
C ASN A 295 -18.88 4.47 24.21
N ILE A 296 -19.38 4.03 23.08
CA ILE A 296 -20.42 4.75 22.34
C ILE A 296 -21.68 4.50 23.16
N SER A 297 -22.01 5.48 24.00
CA SER A 297 -23.36 5.56 24.57
C SER A 297 -24.29 5.83 23.39
N ILE A 298 -25.02 4.81 22.96
CA ILE A 298 -26.12 4.91 21.99
C ILE A 298 -27.31 5.60 22.67
#